data_04b8d7f124d2de77a6fb19c064723ff7
#
_entry.id   04b8d7f124d2de77a6fb19c064723ff7
#
_cell.length_a   1.000
_cell.length_b   1.000
_cell.length_c   1.000
_cell.angle_alpha   90.00
_cell.angle_beta   90.00
_cell.angle_gamma   90.00
#
_symmetry.space_group_name_H-M   'P 1'
#
loop_
_entity.id
_entity.type
_entity.pdbx_description
1 polymer ?
#
loop_
_entity_poly.entity_id
_entity_poly.type
_entity_poly.pdbx_seq_one_letter_code
_entity_poly.pdbx_strand_id
1 'polypeptide(L)'
;TSNAIPGDNAMIVAEPKPLEQIRKMLARHKKVLAVGCGTCVTVCSAGGAKEVGILAASLRMATKLSRETLEVDEAMVQRQCEVEYLEPLTKKFDDYDAVLSLGCGVGVQSIAQYLPHKCVYPALNTTFMGAPTEQGVWEERCQGCGNCVLHVTGGVCPVTRCAKQLFNGPCGGSEAGHCEVDEATPCAWQMVWERLGALGLTDELMEIQPAKDWSTSRDGGPRRIVREDLRLPPDDVDYSEDTA
;
A
#
# COMPACT_ATOMS: atom_id res chain seq x y z
N THR A 1 9.18 -25.01 -16.04
CA THR A 1 10.01 -24.78 -14.84
C THR A 1 9.39 -23.62 -14.09
N SER A 2 8.66 -23.93 -13.00
CA SER A 2 8.02 -22.96 -12.12
C SER A 2 9.10 -22.14 -11.40
N ASN A 3 9.32 -20.92 -11.83
CA ASN A 3 10.01 -19.94 -11.00
C ASN A 3 9.02 -19.51 -9.89
N ALA A 4 9.08 -20.20 -8.75
CA ALA A 4 8.48 -19.72 -7.53
C ALA A 4 9.18 -18.41 -7.17
N ILE A 5 8.46 -17.30 -7.22
CA ILE A 5 8.91 -16.02 -6.68
C ILE A 5 9.10 -16.23 -5.17
N PRO A 6 10.29 -15.96 -4.59
CA PRO A 6 10.48 -16.06 -3.14
C PRO A 6 9.46 -15.17 -2.43
N GLY A 7 8.78 -15.73 -1.44
CA GLY A 7 7.54 -15.24 -0.86
C GLY A 7 7.64 -14.02 0.05
N ASP A 8 7.90 -12.84 -0.51
CA ASP A 8 7.62 -11.56 0.14
C ASP A 8 6.66 -10.76 -0.76
N ASN A 9 5.38 -11.11 -0.69
CA ASN A 9 4.33 -10.44 -1.46
C ASN A 9 4.01 -9.08 -0.85
N ALA A 10 4.53 -8.01 -1.44
CA ALA A 10 4.10 -6.66 -1.12
C ALA A 10 2.62 -6.49 -1.50
N MET A 11 1.76 -6.16 -0.53
CA MET A 11 0.36 -5.83 -0.80
C MET A 11 0.21 -4.35 -1.17
N ILE A 12 0.95 -3.48 -0.51
CA ILE A 12 0.95 -2.03 -0.75
C ILE A 12 2.33 -1.63 -1.28
N VAL A 13 2.34 -0.98 -2.44
CA VAL A 13 3.53 -0.38 -3.04
C VAL A 13 3.53 1.11 -2.77
N ALA A 14 4.67 1.65 -2.39
CA ALA A 14 4.87 3.06 -2.10
C ALA A 14 6.24 3.52 -2.58
N GLU A 15 6.38 4.81 -2.79
CA GLU A 15 7.62 5.46 -3.22
C GLU A 15 8.03 6.55 -2.22
N PRO A 16 9.34 6.73 -1.95
CA PRO A 16 9.81 7.82 -1.13
C PRO A 16 9.45 9.20 -1.72
N LYS A 17 9.01 10.11 -0.87
CA LYS A 17 8.87 11.52 -1.26
C LYS A 17 10.24 12.15 -1.48
N PRO A 18 10.35 13.15 -2.38
CA PRO A 18 11.57 13.94 -2.50
C PRO A 18 12.00 14.55 -1.16
N LEU A 19 13.30 14.47 -0.84
CA LEU A 19 13.86 14.96 0.43
C LEU A 19 13.48 16.42 0.69
N GLU A 20 13.49 17.26 -0.33
CA GLU A 20 13.13 18.67 -0.21
C GLU A 20 11.67 18.88 0.17
N GLN A 21 10.77 18.04 -0.32
CA GLN A 21 9.37 18.05 0.10
C GLN A 21 9.23 17.69 1.58
N ILE A 22 9.95 16.67 2.04
CA ILE A 22 9.97 16.28 3.45
C ILE A 22 10.52 17.41 4.32
N ARG A 23 11.63 18.02 3.94
CA ARG A 23 12.21 19.17 4.65
C ARG A 23 11.23 20.33 4.80
N LYS A 24 10.50 20.66 3.73
CA LYS A 24 9.46 21.72 3.78
C LYS A 24 8.34 21.40 4.77
N MET A 25 7.89 20.15 4.83
CA MET A 25 6.86 19.70 5.80
C MET A 25 7.38 19.83 7.23
N LEU A 26 8.66 19.58 7.47
CA LEU A 26 9.27 19.57 8.79
C LEU A 26 9.83 20.93 9.25
N ALA A 27 9.83 21.96 8.40
CA ALA A 27 10.54 23.22 8.62
C ALA A 27 10.19 23.96 9.94
N ARG A 28 9.00 23.71 10.51
CA ARG A 28 8.56 24.33 11.77
C ARG A 28 8.87 23.50 13.01
N HIS A 29 9.43 22.32 12.87
CA HIS A 29 9.70 21.39 13.95
C HIS A 29 11.19 21.34 14.28
N LYS A 30 11.52 21.04 15.54
CA LYS A 30 12.90 20.95 16.00
C LYS A 30 13.34 19.52 16.27
N LYS A 31 12.39 18.66 16.67
CA LYS A 31 12.67 17.27 17.02
C LYS A 31 11.62 16.33 16.43
N VAL A 32 12.04 15.45 15.55
CA VAL A 32 11.15 14.58 14.77
C VAL A 32 11.54 13.12 14.93
N LEU A 33 10.54 12.24 15.13
CA LEU A 33 10.71 10.80 15.12
C LEU A 33 10.33 10.26 13.73
N ALA A 34 11.30 9.72 13.01
CA ALA A 34 11.06 8.95 11.79
C ALA A 34 10.69 7.51 12.16
N VAL A 35 9.49 7.09 11.76
CA VAL A 35 8.93 5.76 12.11
C VAL A 35 8.76 4.93 10.86
N GLY A 36 9.43 3.79 10.79
CA GLY A 36 9.27 2.80 9.74
C GLY A 36 8.15 1.81 10.01
N CYS A 37 7.79 1.06 8.97
CA CYS A 37 6.78 0.00 9.01
C CYS A 37 7.36 -1.29 8.43
N GLY A 38 7.36 -2.37 9.21
CA GLY A 38 8.05 -3.63 8.92
C GLY A 38 7.32 -4.60 7.98
N THR A 39 6.23 -4.17 7.32
CA THR A 39 5.44 -5.04 6.43
C THR A 39 5.45 -4.56 4.98
N CYS A 40 4.32 -4.22 4.39
CA CYS A 40 4.17 -3.95 2.95
C CYS A 40 5.25 -3.01 2.37
N VAL A 41 5.50 -1.88 3.04
CA VAL A 41 6.46 -0.88 2.56
C VAL A 41 7.93 -1.27 2.77
N THR A 42 8.22 -2.24 3.64
CA THR A 42 9.54 -2.87 3.73
C THR A 42 9.80 -3.75 2.51
N VAL A 43 8.81 -4.53 2.11
CA VAL A 43 8.92 -5.44 0.95
C VAL A 43 9.15 -4.67 -0.35
N CYS A 44 8.51 -3.51 -0.52
CA CYS A 44 8.79 -2.64 -1.69
C CYS A 44 9.98 -1.68 -1.47
N SER A 45 10.81 -1.91 -0.45
CA SER A 45 12.03 -1.14 -0.16
C SER A 45 11.81 0.37 -0.07
N ALA A 46 10.68 0.79 0.55
CA ALA A 46 10.31 2.19 0.69
C ALA A 46 10.33 2.67 2.15
N GLY A 47 9.95 1.81 3.13
CA GLY A 47 9.72 2.25 4.51
C GLY A 47 10.23 1.31 5.60
N GLY A 48 11.12 0.39 5.28
CA GLY A 48 11.76 -0.51 6.23
C GLY A 48 12.88 0.15 7.05
N ALA A 49 13.54 -0.62 7.90
CA ALA A 49 14.61 -0.12 8.78
C ALA A 49 15.75 0.53 8.02
N LYS A 50 16.13 -0.04 6.86
CA LYS A 50 17.18 0.50 6.00
C LYS A 50 16.78 1.88 5.46
N GLU A 51 15.57 2.02 4.95
CA GLU A 51 15.06 3.25 4.34
C GLU A 51 14.88 4.35 5.41
N VAL A 52 14.42 3.98 6.61
CA VAL A 52 14.36 4.91 7.77
C VAL A 52 15.74 5.46 8.09
N GLY A 53 16.75 4.58 8.22
CA GLY A 53 18.13 4.99 8.51
C GLY A 53 18.72 5.91 7.44
N ILE A 54 18.48 5.59 6.15
CA ILE A 54 18.94 6.41 5.02
C ILE A 54 18.27 7.80 5.06
N LEU A 55 16.94 7.84 5.23
CA LEU A 55 16.21 9.12 5.26
C LEU A 55 16.62 9.98 6.45
N ALA A 56 16.71 9.40 7.64
CA ALA A 56 17.12 10.11 8.85
C ALA A 56 18.56 10.66 8.72
N ALA A 57 19.49 9.87 8.19
CA ALA A 57 20.85 10.33 7.91
C ALA A 57 20.87 11.48 6.88
N SER A 58 20.06 11.37 5.82
CA SER A 58 19.95 12.40 4.80
C SER A 58 19.39 13.72 5.35
N LEU A 59 18.35 13.63 6.21
CA LEU A 59 17.78 14.79 6.89
C LEU A 59 18.79 15.44 7.83
N ARG A 60 19.47 14.66 8.67
CA ARG A 60 20.53 15.17 9.56
C ARG A 60 21.67 15.86 8.81
N MET A 61 22.07 15.30 7.65
CA MET A 61 23.10 15.90 6.80
C MET A 61 22.62 17.20 6.18
N ALA A 62 21.41 17.23 5.60
CA ALA A 62 20.82 18.41 5.01
C ALA A 62 20.67 19.55 6.04
N THR A 63 20.21 19.22 7.26
CA THR A 63 20.11 20.16 8.40
C THR A 63 21.44 20.80 8.74
N LYS A 64 22.52 20.00 8.83
CA LYS A 64 23.88 20.54 9.10
C LYS A 64 24.34 21.48 7.99
N LEU A 65 24.09 21.15 6.73
CA LEU A 65 24.47 21.97 5.58
C LEU A 65 23.71 23.32 5.53
N SER A 66 22.41 23.28 5.88
CA SER A 66 21.55 24.48 5.90
C SER A 66 21.67 25.31 7.17
N ARG A 67 22.42 24.82 8.19
CA ARG A 67 22.51 25.43 9.54
C ARG A 67 21.14 25.50 10.25
N GLU A 68 20.24 24.61 9.95
CA GLU A 68 18.95 24.42 10.62
C GLU A 68 19.13 23.64 11.92
N THR A 69 18.09 23.61 12.76
CA THR A 69 18.14 22.93 14.08
C THR A 69 17.15 21.79 14.16
N LEU A 70 17.10 20.91 13.16
CA LEU A 70 16.22 19.75 13.17
C LEU A 70 16.97 18.51 13.70
N GLU A 71 16.50 17.96 14.80
CA GLU A 71 16.91 16.64 15.32
C GLU A 71 15.99 15.57 14.75
N VAL A 72 16.57 14.46 14.28
CA VAL A 72 15.81 13.35 13.72
C VAL A 72 16.27 12.05 14.36
N ASP A 73 15.37 11.38 15.05
CA ASP A 73 15.58 10.03 15.60
C ASP A 73 14.74 9.01 14.81
N GLU A 74 15.03 7.74 15.06
CA GLU A 74 14.51 6.62 14.31
C GLU A 74 13.76 5.65 15.23
N ALA A 75 12.68 5.06 14.68
CA ALA A 75 11.97 3.96 15.30
C ALA A 75 11.39 3.03 14.22
N MET A 76 11.12 1.80 14.61
CA MET A 76 10.44 0.81 13.77
C MET A 76 9.26 0.22 14.53
N VAL A 77 8.18 0.00 13.81
CA VAL A 77 7.06 -0.84 14.26
C VAL A 77 6.76 -1.90 13.22
N GLN A 78 6.19 -3.01 13.63
CA GLN A 78 5.85 -4.08 12.70
C GLN A 78 4.77 -3.62 11.72
N ARG A 79 3.71 -2.94 12.22
CA ARG A 79 2.62 -2.36 11.43
C ARG A 79 2.16 -1.05 12.02
N GLN A 80 2.17 -0.01 11.22
CA GLN A 80 1.65 1.30 11.65
C GLN A 80 0.11 1.40 11.61
N CYS A 81 -0.55 0.49 10.91
CA CYS A 81 -2.01 0.46 10.76
C CYS A 81 -2.73 -0.30 11.88
N GLU A 82 -2.02 -0.86 12.83
CA GLU A 82 -2.55 -1.59 13.99
C GLU A 82 -2.03 -0.93 15.27
N VAL A 83 -2.94 -0.56 16.18
CA VAL A 83 -2.63 0.25 17.37
C VAL A 83 -1.69 -0.48 18.32
N GLU A 84 -1.82 -1.79 18.46
CA GLU A 84 -1.01 -2.64 19.35
C GLU A 84 0.49 -2.49 19.07
N TYR A 85 0.87 -2.28 17.80
CA TYR A 85 2.28 -2.05 17.43
C TYR A 85 2.75 -0.61 17.65
N LEU A 86 1.83 0.34 17.90
CA LEU A 86 2.16 1.73 18.23
C LEU A 86 2.33 1.95 19.73
N GLU A 87 1.63 1.17 20.56
CA GLU A 87 1.64 1.29 22.02
C GLU A 87 3.05 1.31 22.65
N PRO A 88 4.01 0.44 22.24
CA PRO A 88 5.36 0.47 22.80
C PRO A 88 6.11 1.80 22.55
N LEU A 89 5.67 2.58 21.56
CA LEU A 89 6.26 3.88 21.25
C LEU A 89 5.54 5.06 21.89
N THR A 90 4.41 4.85 22.62
CA THR A 90 3.58 5.92 23.16
C THR A 90 4.39 6.96 23.94
N LYS A 91 5.17 6.51 24.93
CA LYS A 91 6.04 7.39 25.73
C LYS A 91 7.10 8.09 24.89
N LYS A 92 7.63 7.39 23.87
CA LYS A 92 8.65 7.95 22.99
C LYS A 92 8.07 9.08 22.13
N PHE A 93 6.83 8.95 21.66
CA PHE A 93 6.18 10.01 20.86
C PHE A 93 6.09 11.35 21.59
N ASP A 94 5.98 11.36 22.92
CA ASP A 94 5.85 12.59 23.71
C ASP A 94 7.11 13.47 23.63
N ASP A 95 8.28 12.87 23.42
CA ASP A 95 9.56 13.55 23.36
C ASP A 95 9.81 14.30 22.03
N TYR A 96 8.90 14.22 21.06
CA TYR A 96 9.07 14.79 19.71
C TYR A 96 7.98 15.79 19.34
N ASP A 97 8.32 16.77 18.52
CA ASP A 97 7.38 17.78 18.02
C ASP A 97 6.44 17.20 16.95
N ALA A 98 6.95 16.25 16.17
CA ALA A 98 6.23 15.61 15.09
C ALA A 98 6.71 14.18 14.81
N VAL A 99 5.89 13.41 14.11
CA VAL A 99 6.21 12.08 13.59
C VAL A 99 6.32 12.16 12.06
N LEU A 100 7.40 11.60 11.52
CA LEU A 100 7.58 11.38 10.09
C LEU A 100 7.37 9.89 9.81
N SER A 101 6.23 9.54 9.23
CA SER A 101 5.85 8.16 8.98
C SER A 101 6.37 7.68 7.63
N LEU A 102 7.15 6.59 7.64
CA LEU A 102 7.53 5.82 6.46
C LEU A 102 6.57 4.62 6.26
N GLY A 103 5.31 4.77 6.65
CA GLY A 103 4.21 3.86 6.36
C GLY A 103 3.44 4.26 5.10
N CYS A 104 2.53 3.39 4.66
CA CYS A 104 1.55 3.74 3.64
C CYS A 104 0.52 4.74 4.21
N GLY A 105 -0.33 5.30 3.35
CA GLY A 105 -1.33 6.30 3.78
C GLY A 105 -2.28 5.81 4.87
N VAL A 106 -2.52 4.49 5.01
CA VAL A 106 -3.29 3.92 6.13
C VAL A 106 -2.50 4.07 7.42
N GLY A 107 -1.22 3.68 7.45
CA GLY A 107 -0.37 3.80 8.64
C GLY A 107 -0.20 5.25 9.10
N VAL A 108 -0.01 6.19 8.18
CA VAL A 108 0.04 7.64 8.50
C VAL A 108 -1.23 8.09 9.23
N GLN A 109 -2.41 7.70 8.71
CA GLN A 109 -3.70 8.07 9.31
C GLN A 109 -3.92 7.40 10.67
N SER A 110 -3.51 6.13 10.81
CA SER A 110 -3.61 5.41 12.08
C SER A 110 -2.76 6.07 13.16
N ILE A 111 -1.52 6.46 12.85
CA ILE A 111 -0.68 7.22 13.80
C ILE A 111 -1.32 8.57 14.13
N ALA A 112 -1.83 9.30 13.13
CA ALA A 112 -2.46 10.59 13.36
C ALA A 112 -3.74 10.48 14.24
N GLN A 113 -4.50 9.42 14.08
CA GLN A 113 -5.66 9.13 14.90
C GLN A 113 -5.26 8.72 16.33
N TYR A 114 -4.19 7.94 16.47
CA TYR A 114 -3.64 7.50 17.75
C TYR A 114 -3.02 8.67 18.54
N LEU A 115 -2.43 9.65 17.84
CA LEU A 115 -1.79 10.84 18.42
C LEU A 115 -2.51 12.14 18.01
N PRO A 116 -3.76 12.40 18.49
CA PRO A 116 -4.60 13.47 17.97
C PRO A 116 -4.03 14.89 18.18
N HIS A 117 -3.04 15.05 19.05
CA HIS A 117 -2.40 16.34 19.34
C HIS A 117 -1.00 16.47 18.72
N LYS A 118 -0.56 15.51 17.88
CA LYS A 118 0.77 15.47 17.27
C LYS A 118 0.68 15.61 15.74
N CYS A 119 1.56 16.42 15.17
CA CYS A 119 1.70 16.46 13.72
C CYS A 119 2.29 15.16 13.20
N VAL A 120 1.65 14.53 12.21
CA VAL A 120 2.14 13.33 11.55
C VAL A 120 2.26 13.60 10.06
N TYR A 121 3.45 13.38 9.51
CA TYR A 121 3.78 13.66 8.11
C TYR A 121 4.10 12.39 7.35
N PRO A 122 3.62 12.23 6.10
CA PRO A 122 3.98 11.11 5.26
C PRO A 122 5.36 11.33 4.63
N ALA A 123 6.26 10.35 4.76
CA ALA A 123 7.51 10.31 4.02
C ALA A 123 7.38 9.60 2.67
N LEU A 124 6.28 8.89 2.46
CA LEU A 124 6.01 8.10 1.25
C LEU A 124 4.77 8.59 0.51
N ASN A 125 4.74 8.30 -0.79
CA ASN A 125 3.54 8.29 -1.61
C ASN A 125 3.07 6.85 -1.76
N THR A 126 1.87 6.52 -1.30
CA THR A 126 1.25 5.21 -1.59
C THR A 126 0.76 5.22 -3.04
N THR A 127 1.21 4.24 -3.82
CA THR A 127 0.92 4.17 -5.26
C THR A 127 -0.22 3.20 -5.57
N PHE A 128 -0.04 1.92 -5.32
CA PHE A 128 -1.04 0.89 -5.66
C PHE A 128 -0.95 -0.36 -4.76
N MET A 129 -1.89 -1.27 -4.93
CA MET A 129 -1.84 -2.63 -4.39
C MET A 129 -1.35 -3.59 -5.47
N GLY A 130 -0.21 -4.24 -5.24
CA GLY A 130 0.43 -5.07 -6.24
C GLY A 130 1.38 -6.10 -5.68
N ALA A 131 2.10 -6.73 -6.60
CA ALA A 131 3.08 -7.76 -6.29
C ALA A 131 4.35 -7.56 -7.12
N PRO A 132 5.51 -8.01 -6.63
CA PRO A 132 6.73 -8.04 -7.42
C PRO A 132 6.58 -9.04 -8.57
N THR A 133 7.02 -8.67 -9.75
CA THR A 133 7.13 -9.54 -10.93
C THR A 133 8.57 -9.94 -11.19
N GLU A 134 9.48 -9.06 -10.86
CA GLU A 134 10.93 -9.27 -10.93
C GLU A 134 11.60 -8.52 -9.77
N GLN A 135 12.88 -8.74 -9.57
CA GLN A 135 13.67 -7.99 -8.60
C GLN A 135 13.64 -6.49 -8.93
N GLY A 136 12.98 -5.71 -8.06
CA GLY A 136 12.86 -4.26 -8.24
C GLY A 136 11.70 -3.81 -9.14
N VAL A 137 10.84 -4.72 -9.59
CA VAL A 137 9.67 -4.42 -10.44
C VAL A 137 8.39 -4.85 -9.73
N TRP A 138 7.48 -3.91 -9.53
CA TRP A 138 6.16 -4.14 -8.94
C TRP A 138 5.08 -3.74 -9.92
N GLU A 139 4.06 -4.59 -10.05
CA GLU A 139 2.91 -4.33 -10.90
C GLU A 139 1.63 -4.27 -10.07
N GLU A 140 0.73 -3.36 -10.44
CA GLU A 140 -0.59 -3.30 -9.85
C GLU A 140 -1.38 -4.58 -10.14
N ARG A 141 -2.04 -5.12 -9.11
CA ARG A 141 -2.82 -6.36 -9.20
C ARG A 141 -4.26 -6.18 -8.75
N CYS A 142 -4.53 -5.20 -7.89
CA CYS A 142 -5.85 -5.00 -7.30
C CYS A 142 -6.08 -3.54 -6.92
N GLN A 143 -7.25 -2.99 -7.25
CA GLN A 143 -7.64 -1.66 -6.78
C GLN A 143 -8.70 -1.69 -5.67
N GLY A 144 -9.02 -2.87 -5.11
CA GLY A 144 -9.99 -3.02 -4.03
C GLY A 144 -11.41 -2.64 -4.44
N CYS A 145 -11.85 -3.01 -5.63
CA CYS A 145 -13.14 -2.61 -6.20
C CYS A 145 -14.38 -3.30 -5.58
N GLY A 146 -14.18 -4.27 -4.65
CA GLY A 146 -15.24 -4.86 -3.84
C GLY A 146 -16.07 -5.96 -4.50
N ASN A 147 -16.09 -6.06 -5.82
CA ASN A 147 -16.80 -7.10 -6.57
C ASN A 147 -15.81 -7.81 -7.50
N CYS A 148 -15.26 -8.93 -7.05
CA CYS A 148 -14.17 -9.63 -7.71
C CYS A 148 -14.66 -10.53 -8.83
N VAL A 149 -14.09 -10.37 -10.04
CA VAL A 149 -14.43 -11.13 -11.25
C VAL A 149 -13.32 -12.10 -11.69
N LEU A 150 -12.32 -12.34 -10.85
CA LEU A 150 -11.16 -13.18 -11.21
C LEU A 150 -11.54 -14.63 -11.57
N HIS A 151 -12.68 -15.13 -11.08
CA HIS A 151 -13.16 -16.48 -11.39
C HIS A 151 -13.54 -16.65 -12.86
N VAL A 152 -14.04 -15.59 -13.54
CA VAL A 152 -14.41 -15.64 -14.97
C VAL A 152 -13.27 -15.23 -15.90
N THR A 153 -12.15 -14.76 -15.37
CA THR A 153 -11.00 -14.27 -16.15
C THR A 153 -9.73 -15.11 -15.92
N GLY A 154 -9.88 -16.30 -15.34
CA GLY A 154 -8.75 -17.17 -15.04
C GLY A 154 -7.71 -16.57 -14.09
N GLY A 155 -8.11 -15.59 -13.25
CA GLY A 155 -7.20 -14.94 -12.29
C GLY A 155 -6.54 -13.66 -12.79
N VAL A 156 -6.85 -13.17 -14.00
CA VAL A 156 -6.34 -11.89 -14.53
C VAL A 156 -7.36 -10.78 -14.28
N CYS A 157 -6.99 -9.75 -13.54
CA CYS A 157 -7.91 -8.66 -13.19
C CYS A 157 -8.09 -7.68 -14.37
N PRO A 158 -9.28 -7.59 -15.00
CA PRO A 158 -9.51 -6.64 -16.09
C PRO A 158 -9.56 -5.19 -15.61
N VAL A 159 -9.87 -4.95 -14.33
CA VAL A 159 -9.97 -3.58 -13.76
C VAL A 159 -8.59 -2.93 -13.64
N THR A 160 -7.56 -3.69 -13.23
CA THR A 160 -6.22 -3.13 -13.03
C THR A 160 -5.26 -3.40 -14.19
N ARG A 161 -5.55 -4.43 -14.99
CA ARG A 161 -4.63 -4.87 -16.05
C ARG A 161 -5.04 -4.40 -17.46
N CYS A 162 -6.31 -4.02 -17.67
CA CYS A 162 -6.77 -3.46 -18.92
C CYS A 162 -6.82 -1.94 -18.84
N ALA A 163 -6.09 -1.23 -19.70
CA ALA A 163 -6.08 0.23 -19.74
C ALA A 163 -7.46 0.85 -19.96
N LYS A 164 -8.39 0.09 -20.55
CA LYS A 164 -9.79 0.49 -20.77
C LYS A 164 -10.76 -0.07 -19.73
N GLN A 165 -10.28 -0.87 -18.78
CA GLN A 165 -11.10 -1.54 -17.74
C GLN A 165 -12.29 -2.32 -18.28
N LEU A 166 -12.16 -2.96 -19.44
CA LEU A 166 -13.24 -3.70 -20.09
C LEU A 166 -13.56 -4.99 -19.33
N PHE A 167 -14.87 -5.28 -19.16
CA PHE A 167 -15.38 -6.52 -18.56
C PHE A 167 -15.71 -7.60 -19.59
N ASN A 168 -16.01 -7.19 -20.81
CA ASN A 168 -16.34 -8.05 -21.94
C ASN A 168 -15.39 -7.74 -23.11
N GLY A 169 -14.09 -7.91 -22.90
CA GLY A 169 -13.08 -7.76 -23.93
C GLY A 169 -12.95 -9.03 -24.78
N PRO A 170 -12.05 -9.06 -25.74
CA PRO A 170 -11.08 -7.99 -26.05
C PRO A 170 -11.68 -6.79 -26.79
N CYS A 171 -10.98 -5.65 -26.76
CA CYS A 171 -11.36 -4.46 -27.53
C CYS A 171 -11.05 -4.58 -29.02
N GLY A 172 -10.30 -5.60 -29.42
CA GLY A 172 -9.83 -5.79 -30.81
C GLY A 172 -8.65 -4.93 -31.25
N GLY A 173 -8.14 -4.05 -30.38
CA GLY A 173 -7.02 -3.16 -30.71
C GLY A 173 -5.64 -3.65 -30.22
N SER A 174 -5.57 -4.83 -29.61
CA SER A 174 -4.27 -5.36 -29.21
C SER A 174 -3.48 -5.84 -30.43
N GLU A 175 -2.18 -5.57 -30.44
CA GLU A 175 -1.28 -6.02 -31.48
C GLU A 175 -0.08 -6.77 -30.86
N ALA A 176 0.20 -7.97 -31.36
CA ALA A 176 1.29 -8.83 -30.90
C ALA A 176 1.31 -9.04 -29.35
N GLY A 177 0.16 -9.04 -28.69
CA GLY A 177 0.04 -9.21 -27.23
C GLY A 177 0.16 -7.91 -26.42
N HIS A 178 0.33 -6.76 -27.07
CA HIS A 178 0.45 -5.44 -26.45
C HIS A 178 -0.84 -4.64 -26.55
N CYS A 179 -1.03 -3.72 -25.59
CA CYS A 179 -2.20 -2.87 -25.51
C CYS A 179 -2.12 -1.72 -26.55
N GLU A 180 -3.22 -1.43 -27.28
CA GLU A 180 -3.27 -0.30 -28.20
C GLU A 180 -3.13 1.08 -27.54
N VAL A 181 -3.39 1.17 -26.22
CA VAL A 181 -3.27 2.43 -25.46
C VAL A 181 -1.82 2.71 -25.10
N ASP A 182 -1.04 1.66 -24.86
CA ASP A 182 0.37 1.75 -24.50
C ASP A 182 1.08 0.46 -24.89
N GLU A 183 1.99 0.54 -25.84
CA GLU A 183 2.75 -0.60 -26.38
C GLU A 183 3.67 -1.27 -25.34
N ALA A 184 4.04 -0.58 -24.26
CA ALA A 184 4.81 -1.17 -23.17
C ALA A 184 3.95 -2.06 -22.26
N THR A 185 2.62 -1.92 -22.33
CA THR A 185 1.68 -2.65 -21.47
C THR A 185 1.19 -3.93 -22.15
N PRO A 186 1.37 -5.12 -21.53
CA PRO A 186 0.77 -6.36 -22.03
C PRO A 186 -0.76 -6.28 -22.06
N CYS A 187 -1.38 -6.81 -23.12
CA CYS A 187 -2.83 -6.81 -23.24
C CYS A 187 -3.47 -7.77 -22.22
N ALA A 188 -4.25 -7.24 -21.28
CA ALA A 188 -4.93 -8.02 -20.25
C ALA A 188 -5.85 -9.10 -20.84
N TRP A 189 -6.56 -8.79 -21.94
CA TRP A 189 -7.49 -9.75 -22.55
C TRP A 189 -6.80 -10.83 -23.37
N GLN A 190 -5.61 -10.57 -23.89
CA GLN A 190 -4.73 -11.61 -24.43
C GLN A 190 -4.29 -12.55 -23.31
N MET A 191 -3.88 -12.02 -22.16
CA MET A 191 -3.51 -12.83 -20.99
C MET A 191 -4.69 -13.66 -20.46
N VAL A 192 -5.91 -13.11 -20.44
CA VAL A 192 -7.14 -13.83 -20.07
C VAL A 192 -7.37 -15.00 -21.03
N TRP A 193 -7.30 -14.74 -22.33
CA TRP A 193 -7.47 -15.77 -23.37
C TRP A 193 -6.48 -16.91 -23.22
N GLU A 194 -5.19 -16.58 -23.10
CA GLU A 194 -4.13 -17.58 -22.93
C GLU A 194 -4.30 -18.40 -21.64
N ARG A 195 -4.68 -17.71 -20.55
CA ARG A 195 -4.91 -18.37 -19.26
C ARG A 195 -6.10 -19.31 -19.29
N LEU A 196 -7.23 -18.88 -19.83
CA LEU A 196 -8.42 -19.72 -19.96
C LEU A 196 -8.20 -20.86 -20.97
N GLY A 197 -7.44 -20.63 -22.04
CA GLY A 197 -7.02 -21.67 -22.97
C GLY A 197 -6.20 -22.77 -22.30
N ALA A 198 -5.23 -22.38 -21.48
CA ALA A 198 -4.43 -23.33 -20.69
C ALA A 198 -5.24 -24.12 -19.65
N LEU A 199 -6.39 -23.58 -19.20
CA LEU A 199 -7.30 -24.21 -18.27
C LEU A 199 -8.41 -25.03 -18.97
N GLY A 200 -8.57 -24.91 -20.29
CA GLY A 200 -9.67 -25.51 -21.05
C GLY A 200 -11.02 -24.84 -20.83
N LEU A 201 -11.03 -23.56 -20.44
CA LEU A 201 -12.22 -22.78 -20.03
C LEU A 201 -12.55 -21.62 -21.01
N THR A 202 -12.10 -21.69 -22.25
CA THR A 202 -12.34 -20.62 -23.24
C THR A 202 -13.82 -20.36 -23.52
N ASP A 203 -14.68 -21.37 -23.34
CA ASP A 203 -16.13 -21.22 -23.57
C ASP A 203 -16.76 -20.25 -22.56
N GLU A 204 -16.16 -20.04 -21.39
CA GLU A 204 -16.62 -19.06 -20.40
C GLU A 204 -16.59 -17.62 -20.92
N LEU A 205 -15.72 -17.33 -21.91
CA LEU A 205 -15.67 -16.00 -22.56
C LEU A 205 -16.88 -15.71 -23.45
N MET A 206 -17.69 -16.72 -23.78
CA MET A 206 -18.92 -16.53 -24.56
C MET A 206 -20.07 -15.96 -23.71
N GLU A 207 -19.95 -16.03 -22.38
CA GLU A 207 -20.93 -15.46 -21.47
C GLU A 207 -20.65 -13.96 -21.27
N ILE A 208 -21.63 -13.13 -21.65
CA ILE A 208 -21.53 -11.68 -21.46
C ILE A 208 -21.71 -11.38 -19.97
N GLN A 209 -20.67 -10.83 -19.37
CA GLN A 209 -20.72 -10.37 -17.99
C GLN A 209 -21.57 -9.12 -17.86
N PRO A 210 -22.43 -9.03 -16.83
CA PRO A 210 -23.22 -7.83 -16.56
C PRO A 210 -22.33 -6.64 -16.25
N ALA A 211 -22.90 -5.44 -16.37
CA ALA A 211 -22.21 -4.22 -15.95
C ALA A 211 -21.78 -4.34 -14.48
N LYS A 212 -20.54 -3.97 -14.21
CA LYS A 212 -20.01 -4.03 -12.84
C LYS A 212 -20.76 -3.05 -11.94
N ASP A 213 -21.13 -3.53 -10.76
CA ASP A 213 -21.58 -2.66 -9.67
C ASP A 213 -20.38 -1.94 -9.05
N TRP A 214 -20.22 -0.66 -9.38
CA TRP A 214 -19.18 0.20 -8.86
C TRP A 214 -19.53 0.80 -7.48
N SER A 215 -20.76 0.61 -6.97
CA SER A 215 -21.13 1.04 -5.63
C SER A 215 -20.30 0.35 -4.53
N THR A 216 -19.80 -0.86 -4.83
CA THR A 216 -18.90 -1.62 -3.95
C THR A 216 -17.47 -1.11 -3.94
N SER A 217 -17.09 -0.22 -4.88
CA SER A 217 -15.77 0.40 -4.97
C SER A 217 -15.69 1.70 -4.18
N ARG A 218 -14.53 2.37 -4.21
CA ARG A 218 -14.37 3.72 -3.67
C ARG A 218 -15.30 4.75 -4.36
N ASP A 219 -15.73 4.49 -5.59
CA ASP A 219 -16.64 5.35 -6.35
C ASP A 219 -18.04 5.42 -5.71
N GLY A 220 -18.44 4.40 -4.96
CA GLY A 220 -19.63 4.41 -4.10
C GLY A 220 -19.47 5.20 -2.78
N GLY A 221 -18.31 5.81 -2.54
CA GLY A 221 -18.00 6.58 -1.34
C GLY A 221 -17.12 5.85 -0.33
N PRO A 222 -16.91 6.42 0.87
CA PRO A 222 -16.17 5.77 1.95
C PRO A 222 -16.82 4.46 2.35
N ARG A 223 -16.04 3.38 2.39
CA ARG A 223 -16.53 2.03 2.73
C ARG A 223 -16.23 1.68 4.18
N ARG A 224 -17.16 0.97 4.80
CA ARG A 224 -17.01 0.38 6.12
C ARG A 224 -17.56 -1.03 6.10
N ILE A 225 -16.78 -1.99 6.59
CA ILE A 225 -17.22 -3.38 6.79
C ILE A 225 -17.25 -3.65 8.28
N VAL A 226 -18.35 -4.21 8.75
CA VAL A 226 -18.51 -4.66 10.13
C VAL A 226 -18.66 -6.18 10.13
N ARG A 227 -17.81 -6.84 10.88
CA ARG A 227 -17.83 -8.29 11.14
C ARG A 227 -18.32 -8.49 12.56
N GLU A 228 -19.65 -8.63 12.74
CA GLU A 228 -20.26 -8.78 14.06
C GLU A 228 -19.76 -10.03 14.80
N ASP A 229 -19.39 -11.07 14.05
CA ASP A 229 -18.80 -12.31 14.56
C ASP A 229 -17.38 -12.13 15.16
N LEU A 230 -16.75 -10.99 14.90
CA LEU A 230 -15.40 -10.64 15.39
C LEU A 230 -15.40 -9.44 16.35
N ARG A 231 -16.58 -8.87 16.62
CA ARG A 231 -16.68 -7.76 17.58
C ARG A 231 -16.66 -8.30 18.99
N LEU A 232 -15.83 -7.70 19.85
CA LEU A 232 -15.90 -7.96 21.27
C LEU A 232 -17.18 -7.32 21.85
N PRO A 233 -17.86 -7.98 22.81
CA PRO A 233 -18.95 -7.36 23.55
C PRO A 233 -18.50 -6.04 24.19
N PRO A 234 -19.38 -5.03 24.30
CA PRO A 234 -19.02 -3.71 24.83
C PRO A 234 -18.43 -3.71 26.24
N ASP A 235 -18.69 -4.76 27.02
CA ASP A 235 -18.39 -4.83 28.47
C ASP A 235 -17.25 -5.81 28.82
N ASP A 236 -16.61 -6.47 27.84
CA ASP A 236 -15.58 -7.50 28.10
C ASP A 236 -14.13 -7.01 27.88
N VAL A 237 -13.88 -5.72 27.86
CA VAL A 237 -12.51 -5.19 27.77
C VAL A 237 -12.00 -4.85 29.16
N ASP A 238 -11.73 -5.87 29.98
CA ASP A 238 -10.91 -5.72 31.18
C ASP A 238 -9.43 -5.88 30.82
N TYR A 239 -8.74 -4.78 30.64
CA TYR A 239 -7.28 -4.73 30.41
C TYR A 239 -6.46 -4.87 31.71
N SER A 240 -7.04 -5.38 32.79
CA SER A 240 -6.40 -5.36 34.11
C SER A 240 -5.58 -6.61 34.48
N GLU A 241 -5.53 -7.67 33.66
CA GLU A 241 -4.79 -8.87 33.98
C GLU A 241 -3.82 -9.31 32.89
N ASP A 242 -2.66 -8.66 32.79
CA ASP A 242 -1.41 -9.28 32.35
C ASP A 242 -0.19 -8.46 32.84
N THR A 243 -0.06 -8.37 34.17
CA THR A 243 1.19 -8.05 34.85
C THR A 243 1.53 -9.16 35.83
N ALA A 244 2.17 -10.20 35.31
CA ALA A 244 2.92 -11.16 36.12
C ALA A 244 4.18 -11.58 35.36
#